data_c5982a4b9db17b196b4c24508027dc78
#
_entry.id   c5982a4b9db17b196b4c24508027dc78
#
_cell.length_a   1.000
_cell.length_b   1.000
_cell.length_c   1.000
_cell.angle_alpha   90.00
_cell.angle_beta   90.00
_cell.angle_gamma   90.00
#
_symmetry.space_group_name_H-M   'P 1'
#
loop_
_entity.id
_entity.type
_entity.pdbx_description
1 polymer ?
#
loop_
_entity_poly.entity_id
_entity_poly.type
_entity_poly.pdbx_seq_one_letter_code
_entity_poly.pdbx_strand_id
1 'polypeptide(L)'
;MLLKAIPYEDYNGNKKTKNFYFNLTRSEIAKMHLYEDGGLDQKIKKMVESGSNREVFKYFEDFVLSCYGEKSADGEEFIKNDEIREKFRNHPAYDVLFMEFIEGGDKAMSDFINSVVPRDMAEQMKKADPEALNKLVGFKVIENKEVNPEGKTEG
;
A
#
# COMPACT_ATOMS: atom_id res chain seq x y z
N MET A 1 -3.60 -7.03 -10.35
CA MET A 1 -3.98 -5.61 -10.52
C MET A 1 -5.25 -5.31 -9.74
N LEU A 2 -5.24 -4.20 -9.03
CA LEU A 2 -6.40 -3.74 -8.27
C LEU A 2 -7.11 -2.63 -9.03
N LEU A 3 -8.41 -2.81 -9.25
CA LEU A 3 -9.29 -1.76 -9.76
C LEU A 3 -10.08 -1.21 -8.57
N LYS A 4 -9.99 0.07 -8.34
CA LYS A 4 -10.69 0.70 -7.23
C LYS A 4 -11.58 1.83 -7.74
N ALA A 5 -12.88 1.71 -7.54
CA ALA A 5 -13.83 2.75 -7.85
C ALA A 5 -13.88 3.70 -6.66
N ILE A 6 -13.48 4.94 -6.85
CA ILE A 6 -13.38 5.94 -5.79
C ILE A 6 -14.41 7.04 -6.04
N PRO A 7 -15.37 7.22 -5.12
CA PRO A 7 -16.28 8.37 -5.20
C PRO A 7 -15.58 9.62 -4.66
N TYR A 8 -15.77 10.73 -5.30
CA TYR A 8 -15.16 11.99 -4.91
C TYR A 8 -16.02 13.17 -5.38
N GLU A 9 -15.75 14.32 -4.85
CA GLU A 9 -16.32 15.57 -5.34
C GLU A 9 -15.20 16.34 -6.04
N ASP A 10 -15.45 16.78 -7.27
CA ASP A 10 -14.44 17.53 -7.99
C ASP A 10 -14.39 18.98 -7.49
N TYR A 11 -13.40 19.73 -7.93
CA TYR A 11 -13.21 21.11 -7.45
C TYR A 11 -14.27 22.09 -7.98
N ASN A 12 -15.20 21.60 -8.78
CA ASN A 12 -16.37 22.37 -9.20
C ASN A 12 -17.62 21.98 -8.41
N GLY A 13 -17.48 21.09 -7.42
CA GLY A 13 -18.58 20.66 -6.57
C GLY A 13 -19.42 19.52 -7.14
N ASN A 14 -18.96 18.86 -8.19
CA ASN A 14 -19.73 17.76 -8.79
C ASN A 14 -19.30 16.42 -8.20
N LYS A 15 -20.27 15.62 -7.77
CA LYS A 15 -20.01 14.28 -7.28
C LYS A 15 -19.81 13.32 -8.43
N LYS A 16 -18.72 12.57 -8.36
CA LYS A 16 -18.31 11.65 -9.42
C LYS A 16 -17.75 10.37 -8.82
N THR A 17 -17.70 9.32 -9.62
CA THR A 17 -16.98 8.10 -9.27
C THR A 17 -16.11 7.73 -10.46
N LYS A 18 -14.86 7.42 -10.21
CA LYS A 18 -13.92 7.06 -11.26
C LYS A 18 -13.12 5.84 -10.84
N ASN A 19 -12.76 5.05 -11.82
CA ASN A 19 -11.92 3.86 -11.61
C ASN A 19 -10.45 4.23 -11.66
N PHE A 20 -9.73 3.78 -10.64
CA PHE A 20 -8.29 3.95 -10.55
C PHE A 20 -7.66 2.58 -10.49
N TYR A 21 -6.50 2.44 -11.12
CA TYR A 21 -5.81 1.17 -11.27
C TYR A 21 -4.49 1.18 -10.53
N PHE A 22 -4.23 0.10 -9.82
CA PHE A 22 -2.98 -0.09 -9.07
C PHE A 22 -2.45 -1.47 -9.38
N ASN A 23 -1.17 -1.54 -9.70
CA ASN A 23 -0.54 -2.81 -10.05
C ASN A 23 0.93 -2.80 -9.66
N LEU A 24 1.42 -3.95 -9.26
CA LEU A 24 2.82 -4.14 -8.97
C LEU A 24 3.25 -5.42 -9.66
N THR A 25 4.22 -5.30 -10.57
CA THR A 25 4.71 -6.45 -11.32
C THR A 25 5.76 -7.22 -10.52
N ARG A 26 6.01 -8.47 -10.93
CA ARG A 26 7.06 -9.29 -10.32
C ARG A 26 8.41 -8.62 -10.39
N SER A 27 8.73 -8.01 -11.54
CA SER A 27 10.01 -7.35 -11.72
C SER A 27 10.14 -6.11 -10.84
N GLU A 28 9.06 -5.39 -10.63
CA GLU A 28 9.07 -4.24 -9.71
C GLU A 28 9.33 -4.69 -8.28
N ILE A 29 8.68 -5.75 -7.84
CA ILE A 29 8.90 -6.31 -6.50
C ILE A 29 10.35 -6.79 -6.37
N ALA A 30 10.86 -7.49 -7.36
CA ALA A 30 12.24 -7.97 -7.36
C ALA A 30 13.22 -6.81 -7.25
N LYS A 31 12.96 -5.72 -7.99
CA LYS A 31 13.80 -4.53 -7.93
C LYS A 31 13.77 -3.87 -6.55
N MET A 32 12.62 -3.83 -5.92
CA MET A 32 12.52 -3.32 -4.55
C MET A 32 13.43 -4.10 -3.61
N HIS A 33 13.45 -5.42 -3.73
CA HIS A 33 14.34 -6.25 -2.91
C HIS A 33 15.81 -6.04 -3.22
N LEU A 34 16.15 -5.79 -4.49
CA LEU A 34 17.54 -5.61 -4.91
C LEU A 34 18.12 -4.25 -4.52
N TYR A 35 17.29 -3.21 -4.57
CA TYR A 35 17.77 -1.86 -4.39
C TYR A 35 17.71 -1.34 -2.96
N GLU A 36 16.98 -2.01 -2.10
CA GLU A 36 16.93 -1.65 -0.68
C GLU A 36 17.99 -2.45 0.09
N ASP A 37 18.79 -1.77 0.88
CA ASP A 37 19.82 -2.41 1.69
C ASP A 37 19.17 -3.40 2.67
N GLY A 38 19.43 -4.69 2.47
CA GLY A 38 18.77 -5.73 3.25
C GLY A 38 17.34 -6.00 2.83
N GLY A 39 16.90 -5.40 1.70
CA GLY A 39 15.58 -5.61 1.16
C GLY A 39 14.51 -4.77 1.84
N LEU A 40 13.31 -4.92 1.33
CA LEU A 40 12.15 -4.18 1.80
C LEU A 40 11.88 -4.45 3.29
N ASP A 41 12.07 -5.69 3.71
CA ASP A 41 11.86 -6.08 5.12
C ASP A 41 12.75 -5.28 6.07
N GLN A 42 14.00 -5.10 5.71
CA GLN A 42 14.94 -4.34 6.56
C GLN A 42 14.56 -2.87 6.64
N LYS A 43 14.12 -2.32 5.53
CA LYS A 43 13.70 -0.92 5.50
C LYS A 43 12.52 -0.70 6.45
N ILE A 44 11.54 -1.58 6.36
CA ILE A 44 10.34 -1.49 7.21
C ILE A 44 10.72 -1.71 8.67
N LYS A 45 11.60 -2.67 8.94
CA LYS A 45 12.08 -2.92 10.28
C LYS A 45 12.73 -1.69 10.89
N LYS A 46 13.56 -1.01 10.12
CA LYS A 46 14.21 0.23 10.59
C LYS A 46 13.19 1.31 10.90
N MET A 47 12.18 1.45 10.07
CA MET A 47 11.12 2.43 10.29
C MET A 47 10.34 2.14 11.55
N VAL A 48 9.98 0.88 11.76
CA VAL A 48 9.25 0.47 12.95
C VAL A 48 10.10 0.69 14.21
N GLU A 49 11.38 0.34 14.14
CA GLU A 49 12.30 0.54 15.26
C GLU A 49 12.51 2.02 15.58
N SER A 50 12.39 2.90 14.59
CA SER A 50 12.50 4.34 14.82
C SER A 50 11.32 4.87 15.63
N GLY A 51 10.21 4.14 15.67
CA GLY A 51 9.01 4.56 16.35
C GLY A 51 8.27 5.70 15.65
N SER A 52 8.62 5.97 14.41
CA SER A 52 8.04 7.09 13.67
C SER A 52 6.90 6.62 12.77
N ASN A 53 5.68 6.83 13.23
CA ASN A 53 4.50 6.58 12.41
C ASN A 53 4.50 7.43 11.14
N ARG A 54 5.08 8.62 11.23
CA ARG A 54 5.20 9.52 10.10
C ARG A 54 6.01 8.91 8.96
N GLU A 55 7.16 8.31 9.28
CA GLU A 55 8.00 7.67 8.27
C GLU A 55 7.34 6.45 7.66
N VAL A 56 6.70 5.64 8.48
CA VAL A 56 5.97 4.47 8.01
C VAL A 56 4.85 4.88 7.05
N PHE A 57 4.12 5.92 7.43
CA PHE A 57 3.00 6.40 6.62
C PHE A 57 3.50 6.98 5.29
N LYS A 58 4.59 7.75 5.34
CA LYS A 58 5.18 8.29 4.13
C LYS A 58 5.67 7.16 3.21
N TYR A 59 6.28 6.16 3.78
CA TYR A 59 6.70 4.99 2.99
C TYR A 59 5.51 4.31 2.33
N PHE A 60 4.41 4.15 3.07
CA PHE A 60 3.21 3.55 2.52
C PHE A 60 2.61 4.42 1.40
N GLU A 61 2.62 5.73 1.56
CA GLU A 61 2.19 6.65 0.51
C GLU A 61 3.02 6.46 -0.76
N ASP A 62 4.34 6.43 -0.62
CA ASP A 62 5.23 6.21 -1.75
C ASP A 62 4.97 4.85 -2.41
N PHE A 63 4.68 3.83 -1.61
CA PHE A 63 4.33 2.52 -2.12
C PHE A 63 3.05 2.56 -2.95
N VAL A 64 1.99 3.18 -2.43
CA VAL A 64 0.71 3.31 -3.14
C VAL A 64 0.91 4.04 -4.46
N LEU A 65 1.67 5.13 -4.44
CA LEU A 65 1.95 5.90 -5.65
C LEU A 65 2.78 5.11 -6.66
N SER A 66 3.67 4.26 -6.18
CA SER A 66 4.45 3.39 -7.08
C SER A 66 3.58 2.34 -7.77
N CYS A 67 2.46 1.98 -7.16
CA CYS A 67 1.53 1.03 -7.74
C CYS A 67 0.56 1.68 -8.72
N TYR A 68 0.35 3.00 -8.63
CA TYR A 68 -0.63 3.69 -9.44
C TYR A 68 -0.17 3.80 -10.90
N GLY A 69 -1.11 3.62 -11.82
CA GLY A 69 -0.84 3.79 -13.23
C GLY A 69 -2.12 3.90 -14.03
N GLU A 70 -1.95 4.13 -15.31
CA GLU A 70 -3.06 4.21 -16.25
C GLU A 70 -2.93 3.10 -17.29
N LYS A 71 -4.02 2.41 -17.51
CA LYS A 71 -4.08 1.34 -18.49
C LYS A 71 -4.31 1.94 -19.87
N SER A 72 -3.58 1.49 -20.89
CA SER A 72 -3.82 1.90 -22.25
C SER A 72 -5.20 1.41 -22.72
N ALA A 73 -5.73 2.06 -23.77
CA ALA A 73 -7.06 1.75 -24.28
C ALA A 73 -7.17 0.30 -24.74
N ASP A 74 -6.11 -0.23 -25.33
CA ASP A 74 -6.07 -1.61 -25.81
C ASP A 74 -5.68 -2.62 -24.71
N GLY A 75 -5.29 -2.12 -23.53
CA GLY A 75 -4.92 -2.99 -22.42
C GLY A 75 -3.53 -3.58 -22.48
N GLU A 76 -2.74 -3.20 -23.47
CA GLU A 76 -1.41 -3.77 -23.65
C GLU A 76 -0.34 -3.12 -22.76
N GLU A 77 -0.60 -1.89 -22.30
CA GLU A 77 0.35 -1.17 -21.48
C GLU A 77 -0.28 -0.70 -20.18
N PHE A 78 0.51 -0.73 -19.12
CA PHE A 78 0.16 -0.10 -17.85
C PHE A 78 1.22 0.97 -17.59
N ILE A 79 0.81 2.21 -17.78
CA ILE A 79 1.73 3.34 -17.84
C ILE A 79 1.92 3.91 -16.45
N LYS A 80 3.18 3.97 -16.01
CA LYS A 80 3.57 4.56 -14.74
C LYS A 80 4.69 5.56 -15.00
N ASN A 81 4.50 6.80 -14.60
CA ASN A 81 5.55 7.81 -14.66
C ASN A 81 5.24 8.91 -13.64
N ASP A 82 6.16 9.84 -13.49
CA ASP A 82 6.01 10.88 -12.50
C ASP A 82 4.86 11.84 -12.81
N GLU A 83 4.61 12.09 -14.08
CA GLU A 83 3.51 12.95 -14.49
C GLU A 83 2.16 12.37 -14.07
N ILE A 84 1.97 11.08 -14.31
CA ILE A 84 0.74 10.37 -13.93
C ILE A 84 0.57 10.37 -12.40
N ARG A 85 1.66 10.13 -11.68
CA ARG A 85 1.63 10.14 -10.21
C ARG A 85 1.28 11.51 -9.67
N GLU A 86 1.86 12.54 -10.25
CA GLU A 86 1.60 13.91 -9.81
C GLU A 86 0.15 14.33 -10.10
N LYS A 87 -0.36 13.93 -11.27
CA LYS A 87 -1.78 14.14 -11.58
C LYS A 87 -2.69 13.48 -10.56
N PHE A 88 -2.35 12.27 -10.16
CA PHE A 88 -3.13 11.54 -9.16
C PHE A 88 -3.03 12.22 -7.79
N ARG A 89 -1.85 12.67 -7.40
CA ARG A 89 -1.67 13.42 -6.15
C ARG A 89 -2.58 14.64 -6.06
N ASN A 90 -2.77 15.30 -7.18
CA ASN A 90 -3.57 16.52 -7.25
C ASN A 90 -5.06 16.24 -7.47
N HIS A 91 -5.43 14.99 -7.62
CA HIS A 91 -6.82 14.60 -7.87
C HIS A 91 -7.56 14.41 -6.53
N PRO A 92 -8.81 14.87 -6.42
CA PRO A 92 -9.55 14.71 -5.16
C PRO A 92 -9.75 13.27 -4.72
N ALA A 93 -9.73 12.32 -5.64
CA ALA A 93 -9.81 10.91 -5.27
C ALA A 93 -8.60 10.43 -4.45
N TYR A 94 -7.46 11.10 -4.60
CA TYR A 94 -6.27 10.79 -3.80
C TYR A 94 -6.54 11.04 -2.31
N ASP A 95 -7.16 12.16 -2.02
CA ASP A 95 -7.51 12.49 -0.64
C ASP A 95 -8.49 11.46 -0.06
N VAL A 96 -9.52 11.10 -0.82
CA VAL A 96 -10.49 10.09 -0.40
C VAL A 96 -9.79 8.76 -0.08
N LEU A 97 -8.90 8.34 -0.97
CA LEU A 97 -8.17 7.08 -0.79
C LEU A 97 -7.30 7.09 0.46
N PHE A 98 -6.56 8.18 0.68
CA PHE A 98 -5.69 8.25 1.85
C PHE A 98 -6.44 8.38 3.15
N MET A 99 -7.59 9.07 3.16
CA MET A 99 -8.45 9.06 4.34
C MET A 99 -8.97 7.66 4.64
N GLU A 100 -9.27 6.88 3.60
CA GLU A 100 -9.66 5.49 3.79
C GLU A 100 -8.57 4.68 4.48
N PHE A 101 -7.31 4.88 4.12
CA PHE A 101 -6.19 4.21 4.79
C PHE A 101 -6.00 4.69 6.22
N ILE A 102 -6.12 5.99 6.45
CA ILE A 102 -5.98 6.55 7.81
C ILE A 102 -7.06 5.99 8.72
N GLU A 103 -8.30 6.00 8.26
CA GLU A 103 -9.42 5.52 9.06
C GLU A 103 -9.46 4.01 9.21
N GLY A 104 -9.09 3.29 8.16
CA GLY A 104 -9.08 1.82 8.16
C GLY A 104 -7.86 1.19 8.80
N GLY A 105 -6.80 1.95 8.99
CA GLY A 105 -5.60 1.50 9.67
C GLY A 105 -4.87 0.36 8.96
N ASP A 106 -4.26 -0.49 9.74
CA ASP A 106 -3.41 -1.58 9.24
C ASP A 106 -4.17 -2.58 8.39
N LYS A 107 -5.44 -2.80 8.68
CA LYS A 107 -6.23 -3.72 7.85
C LYS A 107 -6.42 -3.17 6.44
N ALA A 108 -6.76 -1.89 6.31
CA ALA A 108 -6.94 -1.28 4.99
C ALA A 108 -5.63 -1.28 4.20
N MET A 109 -4.52 -1.00 4.86
CA MET A 109 -3.20 -1.03 4.24
C MET A 109 -2.82 -2.44 3.79
N SER A 110 -3.05 -3.42 4.65
CA SER A 110 -2.76 -4.82 4.36
C SER A 110 -3.61 -5.33 3.19
N ASP A 111 -4.89 -5.01 3.19
CA ASP A 111 -5.79 -5.39 2.10
C ASP A 111 -5.32 -4.80 0.77
N PHE A 112 -4.88 -3.55 0.78
CA PHE A 112 -4.35 -2.91 -0.42
C PHE A 112 -3.10 -3.65 -0.94
N ILE A 113 -2.14 -3.89 -0.05
CA ILE A 113 -0.90 -4.58 -0.42
C ILE A 113 -1.21 -5.96 -1.03
N ASN A 114 -2.07 -6.71 -0.38
CA ASN A 114 -2.47 -8.03 -0.87
C ASN A 114 -3.14 -7.97 -2.24
N SER A 115 -3.84 -6.88 -2.51
CA SER A 115 -4.58 -6.73 -3.77
C SER A 115 -3.69 -6.34 -4.94
N VAL A 116 -2.58 -5.66 -4.70
CA VAL A 116 -1.69 -5.21 -5.78
C VAL A 116 -0.56 -6.18 -6.07
N VAL A 117 -0.15 -6.98 -5.09
CA VAL A 117 0.91 -7.99 -5.26
C VAL A 117 0.34 -9.18 -6.02
N PRO A 118 1.09 -9.77 -6.97
CA PRO A 118 0.65 -10.99 -7.66
C PRO A 118 0.34 -12.10 -6.64
N ARG A 119 -0.75 -12.81 -6.88
CA ARG A 119 -1.26 -13.80 -5.90
C ARG A 119 -0.25 -14.83 -5.48
N ASP A 120 0.44 -15.40 -6.46
CA ASP A 120 1.42 -16.44 -6.18
C ASP A 120 2.59 -15.92 -5.37
N MET A 121 2.99 -14.69 -5.60
CA MET A 121 4.05 -14.07 -4.80
C MET A 121 3.57 -13.77 -3.37
N ALA A 122 2.35 -13.31 -3.23
CA ALA A 122 1.76 -13.10 -1.90
C ALA A 122 1.70 -14.41 -1.13
N GLU A 123 1.32 -15.50 -1.77
CA GLU A 123 1.28 -16.82 -1.15
C GLU A 123 2.67 -17.32 -0.78
N GLN A 124 3.65 -17.10 -1.66
CA GLN A 124 5.03 -17.48 -1.37
C GLN A 124 5.60 -16.69 -0.20
N MET A 125 5.30 -15.41 -0.13
CA MET A 125 5.73 -14.56 0.98
C MET A 125 5.15 -15.08 2.30
N LYS A 126 3.89 -15.44 2.32
CA LYS A 126 3.25 -15.99 3.51
C LYS A 126 3.84 -17.32 3.93
N LYS A 127 4.22 -18.16 2.96
CA LYS A 127 4.81 -19.46 3.24
C LYS A 127 6.25 -19.35 3.73
N ALA A 128 7.01 -18.45 3.10
CA ALA A 128 8.43 -18.29 3.43
C ALA A 128 8.62 -17.55 4.76
N ASP A 129 7.82 -16.54 5.00
CA ASP A 129 7.85 -15.75 6.23
C ASP A 129 6.44 -15.23 6.49
N PRO A 130 5.68 -15.93 7.35
CA PRO A 130 4.31 -15.50 7.63
C PRO A 130 4.23 -14.09 8.20
N GLU A 131 5.32 -13.59 8.76
CA GLU A 131 5.38 -12.26 9.33
C GLU A 131 5.69 -11.17 8.29
N ALA A 132 6.11 -11.57 7.09
CA ALA A 132 6.62 -10.61 6.11
C ALA A 132 5.59 -9.53 5.78
N LEU A 133 4.34 -9.94 5.55
CA LEU A 133 3.29 -9.00 5.23
C LEU A 133 2.94 -8.12 6.42
N ASN A 134 2.96 -8.69 7.61
CA ASN A 134 2.72 -7.94 8.83
C ASN A 134 3.81 -6.90 9.05
N LYS A 135 5.03 -7.20 8.66
CA LYS A 135 6.12 -6.23 8.74
C LYS A 135 5.89 -5.03 7.83
N LEU A 136 5.22 -5.23 6.71
CA LEU A 136 4.89 -4.14 5.80
C LEU A 136 3.95 -3.11 6.43
N VAL A 137 3.08 -3.55 7.32
CA VAL A 137 2.17 -2.68 8.05
C VAL A 137 2.52 -2.64 9.54
N GLY A 138 3.71 -3.02 9.84
CA GLY A 138 4.18 -3.55 11.11
C GLY A 138 3.87 -2.75 12.36
N PHE A 139 4.02 -1.43 12.34
CA PHE A 139 3.88 -0.70 13.59
C PHE A 139 2.46 -0.80 14.16
N LYS A 140 1.46 -0.86 13.29
CA LYS A 140 0.08 -1.02 13.75
C LYS A 140 -0.16 -2.39 14.33
N VAL A 141 0.39 -3.41 13.70
CA VAL A 141 0.27 -4.78 14.20
C VAL A 141 0.90 -4.89 15.58
N ILE A 142 2.04 -4.27 15.77
CA ILE A 142 2.72 -4.28 17.07
C ILE A 142 1.88 -3.58 18.13
N GLU A 143 1.28 -2.44 17.78
CA GLU A 143 0.40 -1.74 18.69
C GLU A 143 -0.81 -2.59 19.07
N ASN A 144 -1.36 -3.29 18.10
CA ASN A 144 -2.49 -4.16 18.37
C ASN A 144 -2.12 -5.27 19.36
N LYS A 145 -0.92 -5.79 19.26
CA LYS A 145 -0.47 -6.77 20.22
C LYS A 145 -0.37 -6.21 21.62
N GLU A 146 0.07 -4.98 21.71
CA GLU A 146 0.18 -4.35 23.02
C GLU A 146 -1.19 -4.07 23.62
N VAL A 147 -2.14 -3.76 22.76
CA VAL A 147 -3.51 -3.52 23.21
C VAL A 147 -4.16 -4.82 23.66
N ASN A 148 -3.82 -5.90 22.98
CA ASN A 148 -4.44 -7.18 23.25
C ASN A 148 -3.71 -8.10 24.21
N PRO A 149 -2.58 -7.74 24.76
CA PRO A 149 -1.89 -8.70 25.61
C PRO A 149 -2.75 -9.20 26.73
N GLU A 150 -3.64 -8.37 27.20
CA GLU A 150 -4.53 -8.86 28.22
C GLU A 150 -5.42 -9.91 27.67
N GLY A 151 -5.81 -9.77 26.46
CA GLY A 151 -6.63 -10.78 25.86
C GLY A 151 -6.00 -12.12 25.96
N LYS A 152 -4.68 -12.16 25.79
CA LYS A 152 -4.12 -13.46 25.90
C LYS A 152 -3.53 -13.70 27.23
N THR A 153 -3.50 -12.75 28.07
CA THR A 153 -3.11 -13.09 29.42
C THR A 153 -4.02 -14.14 29.97
N GLU A 154 -5.23 -14.12 29.52
CA GLU A 154 -6.09 -15.16 29.96
C GLU A 154 -5.72 -16.44 29.27
N GLY A 155 -5.05 -16.35 28.21
CA GLY A 155 -4.69 -17.51 27.38
C GLY A 155 -3.96 -18.54 28.13
#